data_b2b62eea086fcb524421ea4b19a16f72
#
_entry.id   b2b62eea086fcb524421ea4b19a16f72
#
_cell.length_a   1.000
_cell.length_b   1.000
_cell.length_c   1.000
_cell.angle_alpha   90.00
_cell.angle_beta   90.00
_cell.angle_gamma   90.00
#
_symmetry.space_group_name_H-M   'P 1'
#
loop_
_entity.id
_entity.type
_entity.pdbx_description
1 polymer ?
#
loop_
_entity_poly.entity_id
_entity_poly.type
_entity_poly.pdbx_seq_one_letter_code
_entity_poly.pdbx_strand_id
1 'polypeptide(L)'
;MSKILKTIVNLVVLFSIVIAAALLVPPFAGVDTVMNDNGSTDTNIPVGSVAYGKDVRVKDLKKKDKIIFSEGSSTYVYEITDMDSSAGAYEVKDPYSKSSDTEVITLQKSVPRVAVVVPFIGYAAIALQTKGGLIVIGLGIILLIILFILSELWRKDEDEDEEEAEEEYEEDEEEETLSRKERRRLKKEEKLRRKEEKRRLKEEEEDEEYEEGDEEEDEEE
;
A
#
# COMPACT_ATOMS: atom_id res chain seq x y z
N MET A 1 -1.81 -12.49 12.32
CA MET A 1 -3.16 -12.24 11.73
C MET A 1 -3.44 -10.75 11.55
N SER A 2 -2.94 -9.89 12.41
CA SER A 2 -3.12 -8.43 12.34
C SER A 2 -2.61 -7.79 11.04
N LYS A 3 -1.46 -8.22 10.49
CA LYS A 3 -0.89 -7.67 9.24
C LYS A 3 -1.81 -7.86 8.03
N ILE A 4 -2.49 -9.01 7.94
CA ILE A 4 -3.47 -9.30 6.87
C ILE A 4 -4.71 -8.41 7.03
N LEU A 5 -5.26 -8.30 8.23
CA LEU A 5 -6.43 -7.45 8.50
C LEU A 5 -6.14 -5.99 8.18
N LYS A 6 -4.99 -5.47 8.61
CA LYS A 6 -4.54 -4.09 8.31
C LYS A 6 -4.41 -3.86 6.80
N THR A 7 -3.85 -4.81 6.07
CA THR A 7 -3.73 -4.72 4.61
C THR A 7 -5.11 -4.67 3.94
N ILE A 8 -6.06 -5.50 4.38
CA ILE A 8 -7.43 -5.52 3.86
C ILE A 8 -8.12 -4.18 4.13
N VAL A 9 -8.07 -3.66 5.37
CA VAL A 9 -8.68 -2.38 5.74
C VAL A 9 -8.08 -1.23 4.91
N ASN A 10 -6.76 -1.16 4.79
CA ASN A 10 -6.09 -0.13 3.99
C ASN A 10 -6.47 -0.21 2.51
N LEU A 11 -6.61 -1.42 1.96
CA LEU A 11 -7.02 -1.63 0.56
C LEU A 11 -8.46 -1.17 0.34
N VAL A 12 -9.38 -1.49 1.26
CA VAL A 12 -10.79 -1.04 1.18
C VAL A 12 -10.88 0.47 1.27
N VAL A 13 -10.15 1.11 2.19
CA VAL A 13 -10.10 2.57 2.33
C VAL A 13 -9.54 3.22 1.06
N LEU A 14 -8.43 2.71 0.53
CA LEU A 14 -7.84 3.21 -0.71
C LEU A 14 -8.83 3.12 -1.87
N PHE A 15 -9.50 1.98 -2.01
CA PHE A 15 -10.49 1.76 -3.07
C PHE A 15 -11.69 2.71 -2.95
N SER A 16 -12.16 2.95 -1.72
CA SER A 16 -13.24 3.91 -1.46
C SER A 16 -12.85 5.34 -1.84
N ILE A 17 -11.61 5.75 -1.54
CA ILE A 17 -11.07 7.07 -1.92
C ILE A 17 -10.99 7.19 -3.45
N VAL A 18 -10.54 6.15 -4.14
CA VAL A 18 -10.45 6.14 -5.62
C VAL A 18 -11.83 6.29 -6.25
N ILE A 19 -12.84 5.57 -5.74
CA ILE A 19 -14.23 5.69 -6.21
C ILE A 19 -14.77 7.10 -5.98
N ALA A 20 -14.59 7.64 -4.77
CA ALA A 20 -15.03 8.99 -4.45
C ALA A 20 -14.35 10.03 -5.34
N ALA A 21 -13.05 9.92 -5.56
CA ALA A 21 -12.31 10.81 -6.45
C ALA A 21 -12.79 10.71 -7.89
N ALA A 22 -13.04 9.50 -8.40
CA ALA A 22 -13.53 9.29 -9.75
C ALA A 22 -14.93 9.90 -10.00
N LEU A 23 -15.77 9.94 -8.99
CA LEU A 23 -17.11 10.56 -9.09
C LEU A 23 -17.09 12.08 -8.89
N LEU A 24 -16.24 12.58 -8.00
CA LEU A 24 -16.27 14.00 -7.60
C LEU A 24 -15.31 14.88 -8.41
N VAL A 25 -14.11 14.39 -8.74
CA VAL A 25 -13.07 15.22 -9.36
C VAL A 25 -13.37 15.62 -10.81
N PRO A 26 -13.88 14.74 -11.69
CA PRO A 26 -14.02 15.05 -13.11
C PRO A 26 -14.89 16.27 -13.41
N PRO A 27 -16.06 16.48 -12.78
CA PRO A 27 -16.87 17.68 -13.02
C PRO A 27 -16.13 18.99 -12.70
N PHE A 28 -15.30 19.00 -11.65
CA PHE A 28 -14.51 20.19 -11.28
C PHE A 28 -13.30 20.40 -12.20
N ALA A 29 -12.85 19.34 -12.88
CA ALA A 29 -11.76 19.41 -13.85
C ALA A 29 -12.22 19.75 -15.28
N GLY A 30 -13.49 20.11 -15.48
CA GLY A 30 -14.06 20.39 -16.80
C GLY A 30 -14.16 19.14 -17.67
N VAL A 31 -14.42 18.01 -17.06
CA VAL A 31 -14.70 16.72 -17.72
C VAL A 31 -16.19 16.48 -17.70
N ASP A 32 -16.79 16.33 -18.88
CA ASP A 32 -18.19 15.98 -18.99
C ASP A 32 -18.40 14.53 -18.57
N THR A 33 -19.43 14.32 -17.77
CA THR A 33 -19.75 12.99 -17.25
C THR A 33 -21.19 12.61 -17.58
N VAL A 34 -21.36 11.37 -18.05
CA VAL A 34 -22.68 10.76 -18.25
C VAL A 34 -22.73 9.51 -17.40
N MET A 35 -23.82 9.36 -16.65
CA MET A 35 -24.03 8.24 -15.76
C MET A 35 -25.41 7.63 -15.98
N ASN A 36 -25.49 6.32 -16.01
CA ASN A 36 -26.75 5.61 -15.95
C ASN A 36 -26.99 5.12 -14.52
N ASP A 37 -27.79 5.86 -13.77
CA ASP A 37 -28.04 5.62 -12.35
C ASP A 37 -29.31 4.84 -12.03
N ASN A 38 -30.25 4.73 -12.98
CA ASN A 38 -31.58 4.17 -12.71
C ASN A 38 -32.11 3.23 -13.81
N GLY A 39 -31.32 2.98 -14.85
CA GLY A 39 -31.75 2.20 -15.99
C GLY A 39 -32.80 2.91 -16.86
N SER A 40 -32.87 4.26 -16.76
CA SER A 40 -33.74 5.06 -17.62
C SER A 40 -33.28 5.01 -19.07
N THR A 41 -34.17 5.41 -19.97
CA THR A 41 -33.88 5.53 -21.41
C THR A 41 -33.13 6.83 -21.75
N ASP A 42 -32.78 7.63 -20.75
CA ASP A 42 -32.15 8.92 -20.94
C ASP A 42 -30.67 8.81 -21.33
N THR A 43 -30.15 7.60 -21.33
CA THR A 43 -28.79 7.28 -21.81
C THR A 43 -28.70 5.83 -22.29
N ASN A 44 -27.76 5.55 -23.20
CA ASN A 44 -27.51 4.22 -23.75
C ASN A 44 -26.37 3.45 -23.06
N ILE A 45 -25.64 4.08 -22.12
CA ILE A 45 -24.58 3.35 -21.41
C ILE A 45 -25.17 2.34 -20.43
N PRO A 46 -24.46 1.23 -20.14
CA PRO A 46 -24.95 0.22 -19.20
C PRO A 46 -25.22 0.78 -17.81
N VAL A 47 -26.25 0.29 -17.13
CA VAL A 47 -26.62 0.70 -15.78
C VAL A 47 -25.42 0.59 -14.83
N GLY A 48 -25.21 1.58 -13.99
CA GLY A 48 -24.08 1.64 -13.06
C GLY A 48 -22.74 2.00 -13.72
N SER A 49 -22.75 2.36 -15.01
CA SER A 49 -21.55 2.86 -15.71
C SER A 49 -21.51 4.40 -15.70
N VAL A 50 -20.28 4.92 -15.76
CA VAL A 50 -20.01 6.35 -15.93
C VAL A 50 -19.07 6.54 -17.12
N ALA A 51 -19.45 7.39 -18.07
CA ALA A 51 -18.62 7.83 -19.17
C ALA A 51 -18.01 9.21 -18.86
N TYR A 52 -16.73 9.33 -19.09
CA TYR A 52 -15.97 10.59 -18.90
C TYR A 52 -15.51 11.10 -20.25
N GLY A 53 -15.87 12.35 -20.59
CA GLY A 53 -15.55 12.99 -21.85
C GLY A 53 -14.82 14.31 -21.63
N LYS A 54 -13.96 14.67 -22.56
CA LYS A 54 -13.29 15.96 -22.60
C LYS A 54 -13.63 16.68 -23.90
N ASP A 55 -14.00 17.93 -23.78
CA ASP A 55 -14.30 18.78 -24.94
C ASP A 55 -13.15 18.79 -25.95
N VAL A 56 -13.48 18.46 -27.19
CA VAL A 56 -12.59 18.56 -28.33
C VAL A 56 -13.32 19.29 -29.47
N ARG A 57 -12.56 19.97 -30.30
CA ARG A 57 -13.14 20.59 -31.50
C ARG A 57 -13.57 19.52 -32.48
N VAL A 58 -14.73 19.73 -33.07
CA VAL A 58 -15.32 18.79 -34.04
C VAL A 58 -14.33 18.41 -35.17
N LYS A 59 -13.48 19.34 -35.63
CA LYS A 59 -12.45 19.11 -36.65
C LYS A 59 -11.31 18.14 -36.20
N ASP A 60 -11.16 17.94 -34.90
CA ASP A 60 -10.11 17.09 -34.34
C ASP A 60 -10.62 15.63 -34.07
N LEU A 61 -11.91 15.39 -34.36
CA LEU A 61 -12.53 14.06 -34.23
C LEU A 61 -12.05 13.11 -35.34
N LYS A 62 -12.06 11.84 -35.02
CA LYS A 62 -11.67 10.73 -35.92
C LYS A 62 -12.73 9.65 -35.94
N LYS A 63 -12.71 8.84 -37.03
CA LYS A 63 -13.51 7.59 -37.05
C LYS A 63 -13.13 6.70 -35.88
N LYS A 64 -14.12 6.09 -35.24
CA LYS A 64 -14.08 5.28 -34.03
C LYS A 64 -13.92 6.08 -32.72
N ASP A 65 -13.82 7.41 -32.78
CA ASP A 65 -13.94 8.20 -31.56
C ASP A 65 -15.36 8.03 -30.99
N LYS A 66 -15.47 7.92 -29.67
CA LYS A 66 -16.72 7.96 -28.97
C LYS A 66 -16.97 9.37 -28.47
N ILE A 67 -18.20 9.85 -28.63
CA ILE A 67 -18.60 11.20 -28.23
C ILE A 67 -19.80 11.14 -27.32
N ILE A 68 -19.93 12.13 -26.46
CA ILE A 68 -21.13 12.38 -25.65
C ILE A 68 -22.00 13.37 -26.42
N PHE A 69 -23.20 12.95 -26.77
CA PHE A 69 -24.16 13.75 -27.51
C PHE A 69 -25.43 13.91 -26.71
N SER A 70 -25.86 15.17 -26.48
CA SER A 70 -27.08 15.47 -25.74
C SER A 70 -28.18 15.87 -26.70
N GLU A 71 -29.32 15.21 -26.58
CA GLU A 71 -30.52 15.49 -27.33
C GLU A 71 -31.68 15.74 -26.34
N GLY A 72 -32.09 17.00 -26.23
CA GLY A 72 -33.10 17.39 -25.25
C GLY A 72 -32.63 17.13 -23.80
N SER A 73 -33.32 16.25 -23.09
CA SER A 73 -32.97 15.84 -21.72
C SER A 73 -32.13 14.58 -21.66
N SER A 74 -31.93 13.90 -22.81
CA SER A 74 -31.23 12.64 -22.89
C SER A 74 -29.80 12.87 -23.36
N THR A 75 -28.88 11.99 -22.89
CA THR A 75 -27.46 12.09 -23.25
C THR A 75 -26.94 10.72 -23.59
N TYR A 76 -26.48 10.57 -24.82
CA TYR A 76 -26.04 9.30 -25.39
C TYR A 76 -24.56 9.29 -25.67
N VAL A 77 -23.97 8.12 -25.65
CA VAL A 77 -22.59 7.90 -26.11
C VAL A 77 -22.66 7.22 -27.49
N TYR A 78 -22.16 7.90 -28.49
CA TYR A 78 -22.09 7.39 -29.86
C TYR A 78 -20.67 7.16 -30.31
N GLU A 79 -20.47 6.17 -31.18
CA GLU A 79 -19.21 5.91 -31.88
C GLU A 79 -19.32 6.42 -33.32
N ILE A 80 -18.36 7.25 -33.75
CA ILE A 80 -18.31 7.80 -35.11
C ILE A 80 -17.91 6.70 -36.08
N THR A 81 -18.77 6.39 -37.05
CA THR A 81 -18.54 5.43 -38.12
C THR A 81 -18.00 6.12 -39.36
N ASP A 82 -18.64 7.23 -39.75
CA ASP A 82 -18.19 8.05 -40.88
C ASP A 82 -18.38 9.53 -40.59
N MET A 83 -17.70 10.40 -41.35
CA MET A 83 -17.77 11.82 -41.15
C MET A 83 -17.69 12.58 -42.49
N ASP A 84 -18.64 13.51 -42.67
CA ASP A 84 -18.54 14.57 -43.67
C ASP A 84 -18.29 15.91 -42.96
N SER A 85 -17.03 16.21 -42.78
CA SER A 85 -16.61 17.42 -42.08
C SER A 85 -16.97 18.70 -42.84
N SER A 86 -17.24 18.62 -44.17
CA SER A 86 -17.67 19.76 -44.96
C SER A 86 -19.13 20.14 -44.72
N ALA A 87 -19.97 19.17 -44.45
CA ALA A 87 -21.36 19.34 -44.15
C ALA A 87 -21.62 19.41 -42.62
N GLY A 88 -20.62 19.14 -41.78
CA GLY A 88 -20.79 18.98 -40.33
C GLY A 88 -21.65 17.80 -39.93
N ALA A 89 -21.83 16.82 -40.85
CA ALA A 89 -22.63 15.62 -40.67
C ALA A 89 -21.73 14.44 -40.25
N TYR A 90 -22.14 13.74 -39.21
CA TYR A 90 -21.41 12.61 -38.65
C TYR A 90 -22.34 11.42 -38.60
N GLU A 91 -21.91 10.33 -39.22
CA GLU A 91 -22.59 9.04 -39.11
C GLU A 91 -22.09 8.37 -37.83
N VAL A 92 -23.04 8.03 -36.97
CA VAL A 92 -22.74 7.48 -35.64
C VAL A 92 -23.54 6.21 -35.41
N LYS A 93 -23.05 5.35 -34.53
CA LYS A 93 -23.74 4.17 -34.04
C LYS A 93 -23.73 4.10 -32.54
N ASP A 94 -24.68 3.39 -31.95
CA ASP A 94 -24.67 3.07 -30.53
C ASP A 94 -23.67 1.92 -30.26
N PRO A 95 -22.57 2.17 -29.53
CA PRO A 95 -21.54 1.15 -29.24
C PRO A 95 -22.03 0.08 -28.26
N TYR A 96 -23.17 0.24 -27.61
CA TYR A 96 -23.74 -0.68 -26.63
C TYR A 96 -24.95 -1.47 -27.18
N SER A 97 -25.46 -1.04 -28.32
CA SER A 97 -26.54 -1.80 -29.03
C SER A 97 -25.96 -2.98 -29.82
N LYS A 98 -26.72 -4.02 -29.90
CA LYS A 98 -26.46 -5.17 -30.83
C LYS A 98 -26.83 -4.85 -32.27
N SER A 99 -27.64 -3.80 -32.49
CA SER A 99 -28.00 -3.33 -33.82
C SER A 99 -26.82 -2.64 -34.49
N SER A 100 -26.71 -2.78 -35.78
CA SER A 100 -25.73 -2.05 -36.61
C SER A 100 -26.34 -0.79 -37.22
N ASP A 101 -27.45 -0.32 -36.66
CA ASP A 101 -28.12 0.87 -37.18
C ASP A 101 -27.24 2.09 -36.97
N THR A 102 -27.11 2.91 -37.99
CA THR A 102 -26.39 4.16 -37.97
C THR A 102 -27.35 5.33 -38.04
N GLU A 103 -27.02 6.41 -37.41
CA GLU A 103 -27.77 7.64 -37.38
C GLU A 103 -26.85 8.79 -37.81
N VAL A 104 -27.43 9.80 -38.46
CA VAL A 104 -26.69 11.01 -38.88
C VAL A 104 -26.99 12.13 -37.94
N ILE A 105 -25.98 12.61 -37.23
CA ILE A 105 -26.07 13.75 -36.34
C ILE A 105 -25.24 14.93 -36.87
N THR A 106 -25.65 16.14 -36.48
CA THR A 106 -24.92 17.38 -36.82
C THR A 106 -24.17 17.89 -35.61
N LEU A 107 -22.88 18.05 -35.72
CA LEU A 107 -22.02 18.57 -34.65
C LEU A 107 -21.56 19.99 -34.96
N GLN A 108 -21.58 20.87 -33.94
CA GLN A 108 -21.16 22.26 -34.04
C GLN A 108 -20.09 22.59 -33.02
N LYS A 109 -19.00 23.23 -33.47
CA LYS A 109 -17.91 23.77 -32.64
C LYS A 109 -17.09 22.74 -31.83
N SER A 110 -17.62 22.22 -30.74
CA SER A 110 -16.99 21.24 -29.88
C SER A 110 -17.98 20.20 -29.38
N VAL A 111 -17.49 19.05 -29.01
CA VAL A 111 -18.24 17.95 -28.43
C VAL A 111 -17.35 17.19 -27.45
N PRO A 112 -17.86 16.69 -26.32
CA PRO A 112 -17.07 15.89 -25.42
C PRO A 112 -16.71 14.55 -26.06
N ARG A 113 -15.41 14.30 -26.28
CA ARG A 113 -14.91 13.01 -26.70
C ARG A 113 -14.70 12.13 -25.47
N VAL A 114 -15.27 10.94 -25.48
CA VAL A 114 -15.16 9.98 -24.39
C VAL A 114 -13.71 9.48 -24.29
N ALA A 115 -13.12 9.70 -23.13
CA ALA A 115 -11.80 9.19 -22.81
C ALA A 115 -11.88 7.76 -22.25
N VAL A 116 -12.86 7.52 -21.36
CA VAL A 116 -13.05 6.24 -20.71
C VAL A 116 -14.50 6.04 -20.28
N VAL A 117 -14.97 4.81 -20.31
CA VAL A 117 -16.23 4.38 -19.68
C VAL A 117 -15.87 3.39 -18.58
N VAL A 118 -16.21 3.72 -17.35
CA VAL A 118 -15.93 2.90 -16.18
C VAL A 118 -17.22 2.20 -15.75
N PRO A 119 -17.29 0.87 -15.88
CA PRO A 119 -18.44 0.12 -15.41
C PRO A 119 -18.47 0.07 -13.87
N PHE A 120 -19.64 -0.15 -13.32
CA PHE A 120 -19.92 -0.38 -11.90
C PHE A 120 -19.70 0.81 -10.97
N ILE A 121 -18.92 1.82 -11.31
CA ILE A 121 -18.62 2.97 -10.43
C ILE A 121 -19.88 3.79 -10.13
N GLY A 122 -20.81 3.84 -11.06
CA GLY A 122 -22.11 4.50 -10.90
C GLY A 122 -23.02 3.86 -9.85
N TYR A 123 -22.81 2.58 -9.51
CA TYR A 123 -23.57 1.95 -8.43
C TYR A 123 -23.30 2.59 -7.07
N ALA A 124 -22.11 3.17 -6.84
CA ALA A 124 -21.85 3.95 -5.66
C ALA A 124 -22.75 5.20 -5.60
N ALA A 125 -22.95 5.88 -6.72
CA ALA A 125 -23.87 7.02 -6.81
C ALA A 125 -25.33 6.59 -6.63
N ILE A 126 -25.75 5.47 -7.22
CA ILE A 126 -27.10 4.89 -7.04
C ILE A 126 -27.33 4.56 -5.56
N ALA A 127 -26.34 3.95 -4.90
CA ALA A 127 -26.44 3.65 -3.47
C ALA A 127 -26.61 4.91 -2.61
N LEU A 128 -25.90 6.00 -2.94
CA LEU A 128 -26.03 7.28 -2.23
C LEU A 128 -27.39 7.97 -2.44
N GLN A 129 -28.08 7.67 -3.54
CA GLN A 129 -29.39 8.28 -3.84
C GLN A 129 -30.56 7.50 -3.22
N THR A 130 -30.35 6.28 -2.79
CA THR A 130 -31.40 5.42 -2.24
C THR A 130 -31.31 5.31 -0.71
N LYS A 131 -32.49 5.30 -0.04
CA LYS A 131 -32.53 5.12 1.43
C LYS A 131 -31.88 3.80 1.87
N GLY A 132 -32.13 2.72 1.12
CA GLY A 132 -31.52 1.42 1.38
C GLY A 132 -30.01 1.44 1.21
N GLY A 133 -29.51 2.08 0.15
CA GLY A 133 -28.09 2.22 -0.10
C GLY A 133 -27.37 3.07 0.96
N LEU A 134 -27.99 4.16 1.43
CA LEU A 134 -27.46 4.96 2.55
C LEU A 134 -27.31 4.14 3.83
N ILE A 135 -28.29 3.26 4.12
CA ILE A 135 -28.20 2.36 5.27
C ILE A 135 -27.03 1.37 5.11
N VAL A 136 -26.89 0.77 3.93
CA VAL A 136 -25.80 -0.17 3.65
C VAL A 136 -24.44 0.53 3.74
N ILE A 137 -24.30 1.74 3.19
CA ILE A 137 -23.08 2.53 3.30
C ILE A 137 -22.79 2.88 4.76
N GLY A 138 -23.79 3.32 5.52
CA GLY A 138 -23.65 3.63 6.94
C GLY A 138 -23.18 2.42 7.76
N LEU A 139 -23.78 1.25 7.54
CA LEU A 139 -23.34 0.01 8.17
C LEU A 139 -21.91 -0.38 7.75
N GLY A 140 -21.56 -0.18 6.49
CA GLY A 140 -20.22 -0.40 5.97
C GLY A 140 -19.18 0.49 6.66
N ILE A 141 -19.50 1.78 6.87
CA ILE A 141 -18.61 2.71 7.60
C ILE A 141 -18.44 2.27 9.05
N ILE A 142 -19.54 1.90 9.73
CA ILE A 142 -19.49 1.40 11.11
C ILE A 142 -18.61 0.15 11.19
N LEU A 143 -18.79 -0.78 10.24
CA LEU A 143 -17.96 -1.99 10.17
C LEU A 143 -16.48 -1.67 9.96
N LEU A 144 -16.15 -0.72 9.07
CA LEU A 144 -14.77 -0.26 8.86
C LEU A 144 -14.17 0.35 10.13
N ILE A 145 -14.94 1.16 10.88
CA ILE A 145 -14.49 1.73 12.15
C ILE A 145 -14.21 0.61 13.18
N ILE A 146 -15.11 -0.37 13.28
CA ILE A 146 -14.91 -1.53 14.18
C ILE A 146 -13.64 -2.30 13.78
N LEU A 147 -13.47 -2.60 12.49
CA LEU A 147 -12.28 -3.30 11.98
C LEU A 147 -10.99 -2.49 12.22
N PHE A 148 -11.07 -1.17 12.09
CA PHE A 148 -9.94 -0.29 12.38
C PHE A 148 -9.56 -0.34 13.86
N ILE A 149 -10.54 -0.24 14.78
CA ILE A 149 -10.31 -0.33 16.22
C ILE A 149 -9.74 -1.70 16.59
N LEU A 150 -10.30 -2.80 16.04
CA LEU A 150 -9.76 -4.15 16.27
C LEU A 150 -8.32 -4.27 15.76
N SER A 151 -8.03 -3.73 14.59
CA SER A 151 -6.68 -3.75 14.03
C SER A 151 -5.68 -2.98 14.89
N GLU A 152 -6.10 -1.88 15.50
CA GLU A 152 -5.26 -1.08 16.39
C GLU A 152 -5.03 -1.75 17.74
N LEU A 153 -6.07 -2.39 18.33
CA LEU A 153 -5.92 -3.14 19.57
C LEU A 153 -4.93 -4.31 19.41
N TRP A 154 -5.06 -5.07 18.32
CA TRP A 154 -4.17 -6.20 18.08
C TRP A 154 -2.73 -5.77 17.72
N ARG A 155 -2.55 -4.56 17.21
CA ARG A 155 -1.22 -4.00 16.99
C ARG A 155 -0.51 -3.73 18.32
N LYS A 156 -1.25 -3.22 19.31
CA LYS A 156 -0.69 -2.90 20.62
C LYS A 156 -0.19 -4.17 21.33
N ASP A 157 -0.97 -5.26 21.24
CA ASP A 157 -0.58 -6.55 21.80
C ASP A 157 0.71 -7.10 21.11
N GLU A 158 0.85 -6.96 19.78
CA GLU A 158 2.07 -7.40 19.05
C GLU A 158 3.30 -6.53 19.36
N ASP A 159 3.12 -5.22 19.53
CA ASP A 159 4.22 -4.31 19.86
C ASP A 159 4.73 -4.57 21.30
N GLU A 160 3.85 -4.88 22.27
CA GLU A 160 4.21 -5.27 23.64
C GLU A 160 4.97 -6.61 23.67
N ASP A 161 4.54 -7.62 22.88
CA ASP A 161 5.22 -8.92 22.78
C ASP A 161 6.62 -8.79 22.08
N GLU A 162 6.79 -7.87 21.12
CA GLU A 162 8.08 -7.60 20.47
C GLU A 162 9.03 -6.84 21.43
N GLU A 163 8.55 -5.90 22.23
CA GLU A 163 9.36 -5.19 23.25
C GLU A 163 9.80 -6.15 24.38
N GLU A 164 8.92 -7.01 24.90
CA GLU A 164 9.29 -8.01 25.92
C GLU A 164 10.33 -9.01 25.37
N ALA A 165 10.21 -9.41 24.10
CA ALA A 165 11.18 -10.31 23.48
C ALA A 165 12.54 -9.62 23.26
N GLU A 166 12.59 -8.34 22.90
CA GLU A 166 13.85 -7.59 22.76
C GLU A 166 14.51 -7.39 24.13
N GLU A 167 13.76 -7.11 25.20
CA GLU A 167 14.30 -6.99 26.56
C GLU A 167 14.89 -8.33 27.05
N GLU A 168 14.21 -9.47 26.81
CA GLU A 168 14.71 -10.80 27.16
C GLU A 168 16.02 -11.14 26.43
N TYR A 169 16.16 -10.78 25.14
CA TYR A 169 17.40 -10.97 24.39
C TYR A 169 18.54 -10.06 24.88
N GLU A 170 18.25 -8.81 25.28
CA GLU A 170 19.25 -7.91 25.81
C GLU A 170 19.74 -8.37 27.19
N GLU A 171 18.86 -8.85 28.09
CA GLU A 171 19.25 -9.43 29.39
C GLU A 171 20.12 -10.68 29.20
N ASP A 172 19.79 -11.61 28.31
CA ASP A 172 20.59 -12.80 28.00
C ASP A 172 21.98 -12.45 27.44
N GLU A 173 22.08 -11.44 26.53
CA GLU A 173 23.36 -10.97 26.02
C GLU A 173 24.20 -10.28 27.11
N GLU A 174 23.61 -9.51 28.04
CA GLU A 174 24.32 -8.91 29.17
C GLU A 174 24.83 -9.98 30.16
N GLU A 175 24.03 -11.00 30.50
CA GLU A 175 24.46 -12.11 31.33
C GLU A 175 25.62 -12.90 30.72
N GLU A 176 25.56 -13.20 29.41
CA GLU A 176 26.63 -13.88 28.69
C GLU A 176 27.92 -13.03 28.65
N THR A 177 27.83 -11.72 28.47
CA THR A 177 28.99 -10.82 28.47
C THR A 177 29.62 -10.66 29.84
N LEU A 178 28.81 -10.61 30.92
CA LEU A 178 29.30 -10.60 32.31
C LEU A 178 29.99 -11.90 32.65
N SER A 179 29.43 -13.04 32.32
CA SER A 179 30.04 -14.38 32.50
C SER A 179 31.36 -14.50 31.73
N ARG A 180 31.46 -13.99 30.51
CA ARG A 180 32.72 -13.95 29.72
C ARG A 180 33.79 -13.04 30.36
N LYS A 181 33.42 -11.90 30.95
CA LYS A 181 34.34 -11.01 31.67
C LYS A 181 34.88 -11.68 32.94
N GLU A 182 34.04 -12.34 33.71
CA GLU A 182 34.46 -13.09 34.91
C GLU A 182 35.40 -14.26 34.56
N ARG A 183 35.10 -15.04 33.56
CA ARG A 183 35.99 -16.11 33.05
C ARG A 183 37.35 -15.57 32.59
N ARG A 184 37.39 -14.38 31.99
CA ARG A 184 38.65 -13.72 31.60
C ARG A 184 39.43 -13.22 32.80
N ARG A 185 38.79 -12.75 33.89
CA ARG A 185 39.42 -12.34 35.14
C ARG A 185 40.04 -13.55 35.83
N LEU A 186 39.31 -14.63 36.02
CA LEU A 186 39.78 -15.88 36.64
C LEU A 186 40.98 -16.46 35.89
N LYS A 187 40.96 -16.51 34.56
CA LYS A 187 42.11 -16.93 33.76
C LYS A 187 43.35 -16.05 33.89
N LYS A 188 43.16 -14.74 34.09
CA LYS A 188 44.29 -13.83 34.34
C LYS A 188 44.87 -14.04 35.73
N GLU A 189 44.05 -14.22 36.75
CA GLU A 189 44.51 -14.50 38.12
C GLU A 189 45.21 -15.84 38.18
N GLU A 190 44.70 -16.85 37.56
CA GLU A 190 45.38 -18.17 37.48
C GLU A 190 46.76 -18.09 36.79
N LYS A 191 46.85 -17.33 35.70
CA LYS A 191 48.13 -17.09 35.02
C LYS A 191 49.14 -16.32 35.89
N LEU A 192 48.68 -15.34 36.69
CA LEU A 192 49.52 -14.60 37.61
C LEU A 192 50.01 -15.51 38.72
N ARG A 193 49.15 -16.32 39.35
CA ARG A 193 49.53 -17.29 40.38
C ARG A 193 50.56 -18.29 39.87
N ARG A 194 50.40 -18.88 38.69
CA ARG A 194 51.38 -19.76 38.07
C ARG A 194 52.73 -19.10 37.77
N LYS A 195 52.73 -17.78 37.46
CA LYS A 195 53.96 -17.05 37.26
C LYS A 195 54.67 -16.77 38.60
N GLU A 196 53.94 -16.44 39.64
CA GLU A 196 54.49 -16.22 40.98
C GLU A 196 55.05 -17.52 41.57
N GLU A 197 54.34 -18.65 41.40
CA GLU A 197 54.76 -19.95 41.81
C GLU A 197 56.07 -20.39 41.10
N LYS A 198 56.16 -20.15 39.80
CA LYS A 198 57.37 -20.41 39.02
C LYS A 198 58.57 -19.51 39.42
N ARG A 199 58.29 -18.28 39.88
CA ARG A 199 59.35 -17.41 40.39
C ARG A 199 59.85 -17.89 41.74
N ARG A 200 58.96 -18.28 42.62
CA ARG A 200 59.34 -18.83 43.93
C ARG A 200 60.17 -20.11 43.80
N LEU A 201 59.74 -21.03 42.93
CA LEU A 201 60.52 -22.23 42.69
C LEU A 201 61.91 -21.93 42.10
N LYS A 202 62.05 -20.94 41.23
CA LYS A 202 63.36 -20.49 40.75
C LYS A 202 64.20 -19.82 41.82
N GLU A 203 63.61 -19.04 42.67
CA GLU A 203 64.31 -18.41 43.81
C GLU A 203 64.76 -19.49 44.81
N GLU A 204 63.95 -20.51 45.07
CA GLU A 204 64.30 -21.66 45.89
C GLU A 204 65.45 -22.51 45.28
N GLU A 205 65.40 -22.76 43.93
CA GLU A 205 66.48 -23.48 43.22
C GLU A 205 67.80 -22.66 43.22
N GLU A 206 67.75 -21.34 43.06
CA GLU A 206 68.95 -20.46 43.13
C GLU A 206 69.53 -20.41 44.54
N ASP A 207 68.70 -20.41 45.61
CA ASP A 207 69.18 -20.45 46.99
C ASP A 207 69.80 -21.80 47.36
N GLU A 208 69.28 -22.95 46.88
CA GLU A 208 69.86 -24.28 47.06
C GLU A 208 71.23 -24.42 46.32
N GLU A 209 71.39 -23.83 45.11
CA GLU A 209 72.61 -23.84 44.34
C GLU A 209 73.73 -22.98 45.02
N TYR A 210 73.38 -21.96 45.78
CA TYR A 210 74.32 -21.18 46.61
C TYR A 210 74.76 -21.92 47.88
N GLU A 211 73.91 -22.70 48.54
CA GLU A 211 74.25 -23.51 49.72
C GLU A 211 75.17 -24.71 49.40
N GLU A 212 74.89 -25.36 48.23
CA GLU A 212 75.81 -26.49 47.79
C GLU A 212 77.18 -25.99 47.35
N GLY A 213 77.30 -24.74 46.84
CA GLY A 213 78.57 -24.16 46.42
C GLY A 213 79.51 -23.78 47.61
N ASP A 214 78.98 -23.43 48.74
CA ASP A 214 79.72 -23.04 49.97
C ASP A 214 80.24 -24.29 50.74
N GLU A 215 79.62 -25.49 50.62
CA GLU A 215 80.07 -26.73 51.24
C GLU A 215 81.24 -27.40 50.50
N GLU A 216 81.42 -27.17 49.19
CA GLU A 216 82.56 -27.70 48.44
C GLU A 216 83.90 -26.95 48.65
N GLU A 217 83.85 -25.65 49.07
CA GLU A 217 85.09 -24.86 49.35
C GLU A 217 85.66 -25.20 50.70
N ASP A 218 84.94 -25.77 51.66
CA ASP A 218 85.52 -26.11 53.02
C ASP A 218 86.15 -27.55 53.08
N GLU A 219 86.13 -28.37 52.03
CA GLU A 219 86.82 -29.68 52.04
C GLU A 219 88.21 -29.76 51.37
N GLU A 220 88.71 -28.61 50.81
CA GLU A 220 90.10 -28.51 50.20
C GLU A 220 91.18 -27.78 50.99
N GLU A 221 91.13 -27.64 52.37
CA GLU A 221 92.30 -27.16 53.19
C GLU A 221 92.91 -28.23 54.09
#